data_24219373a5e0e1406020a7474003eddf
#
_entry.id   24219373a5e0e1406020a7474003eddf
#
_cell.length_a   1.000
_cell.length_b   1.000
_cell.length_c   1.000
_cell.angle_alpha   90.00
_cell.angle_beta   90.00
_cell.angle_gamma   90.00
#
_symmetry.space_group_name_H-M   'P 1'
#
loop_
_entity.id
_entity.type
_entity.pdbx_description
1 polymer ?
#
loop_
_entity_poly.entity_id
_entity_poly.type
_entity_poly.pdbx_seq_one_letter_code
_entity_poly.pdbx_strand_id
1 'polypeptide(L)'
;LCYLNDYIKLQFTEVNILNRVKVDEFVFLTEEDKEWYQDKYNIKQLCSLASNHLYVEKIERKINYKTPFLLIPGSIEFAQNYHGLNWFVKNIYPNLNKKIKVIVTGKASQEKIKMLKVRGEIYFSGELDVIKFNELCSACLGVIAPITTGTGIKIKILEAVQKGIPVVTTKFASKGIDSLLCFYGDDNKDSTFIREINNFLERTLSDSV
;
A
#
# COMPACT_ATOMS: atom_id res chain seq x y z
N LEU A 1 -2.03 -23.91 -14.55
CA LEU A 1 -3.38 -24.49 -14.77
C LEU A 1 -4.36 -24.14 -13.64
N CYS A 2 -3.95 -24.13 -12.37
CA CYS A 2 -4.81 -23.79 -11.24
C CYS A 2 -5.32 -22.33 -11.30
N TYR A 3 -4.44 -21.37 -11.55
CA TYR A 3 -4.79 -19.94 -11.64
C TYR A 3 -5.76 -19.61 -12.80
N LEU A 4 -5.67 -20.32 -13.92
CA LEU A 4 -6.58 -20.11 -15.04
C LEU A 4 -8.00 -20.58 -14.73
N ASN A 5 -8.15 -21.70 -14.02
CA ASN A 5 -9.45 -22.19 -13.57
C ASN A 5 -10.11 -21.26 -12.53
N ASP A 6 -9.35 -20.70 -11.62
CA ASP A 6 -9.86 -19.76 -10.62
C ASP A 6 -10.27 -18.44 -11.27
N TYR A 7 -9.51 -17.95 -12.24
CA TYR A 7 -9.85 -16.76 -13.03
C TYR A 7 -11.16 -16.96 -13.81
N ILE A 8 -11.32 -18.11 -14.49
CA ILE A 8 -12.54 -18.44 -15.22
C ILE A 8 -13.74 -18.55 -14.28
N LYS A 9 -13.60 -19.16 -13.10
CA LYS A 9 -14.65 -19.25 -12.08
C LYS A 9 -15.06 -17.89 -11.56
N LEU A 10 -14.10 -17.00 -11.28
CA LEU A 10 -14.37 -15.63 -10.86
C LEU A 10 -15.16 -14.86 -11.92
N GLN A 11 -14.76 -14.94 -13.18
CA GLN A 11 -15.50 -14.30 -14.28
C GLN A 11 -16.92 -14.84 -14.43
N PHE A 12 -17.10 -16.17 -14.34
CA PHE A 12 -18.44 -16.79 -14.37
C PHE A 12 -19.30 -16.33 -13.20
N THR A 13 -18.72 -16.15 -12.04
CA THR A 13 -19.42 -15.68 -10.82
C THR A 13 -19.84 -14.23 -10.99
N GLU A 14 -18.96 -13.35 -11.47
CA GLU A 14 -19.26 -11.94 -11.72
C GLU A 14 -20.41 -11.79 -12.74
N VAL A 15 -20.35 -12.46 -13.89
CA VAL A 15 -21.41 -12.44 -14.91
C VAL A 15 -22.74 -12.94 -14.36
N ASN A 16 -22.72 -14.03 -13.57
CA ASN A 16 -23.94 -14.57 -12.96
C ASN A 16 -24.55 -13.62 -11.94
N ILE A 17 -23.74 -12.93 -11.15
CA ILE A 17 -24.20 -11.93 -10.19
C ILE A 17 -24.83 -10.76 -10.94
N LEU A 18 -24.12 -10.18 -11.91
CA LEU A 18 -24.59 -9.05 -12.70
C LEU A 18 -25.91 -9.33 -13.44
N ASN A 19 -26.11 -10.57 -13.90
CA ASN A 19 -27.33 -10.96 -14.61
C ASN A 19 -28.52 -11.32 -13.68
N ARG A 20 -28.27 -11.68 -12.42
CA ARG A 20 -29.30 -12.17 -11.49
C ARG A 20 -29.73 -11.13 -10.44
N VAL A 21 -28.87 -10.18 -10.14
CA VAL A 21 -29.14 -9.18 -9.12
C VAL A 21 -29.69 -7.92 -9.80
N LYS A 22 -30.86 -7.46 -9.37
CA LYS A 22 -31.33 -6.11 -9.74
C LYS A 22 -30.49 -5.09 -9.00
N VAL A 23 -29.63 -4.41 -9.75
CA VAL A 23 -28.77 -3.34 -9.24
C VAL A 23 -29.23 -2.03 -9.84
N ASP A 24 -29.55 -1.06 -9.00
CA ASP A 24 -29.95 0.26 -9.43
C ASP A 24 -28.75 1.12 -9.79
N GLU A 25 -27.65 0.96 -9.05
CA GLU A 25 -26.43 1.73 -9.20
C GLU A 25 -25.20 0.86 -8.93
N PHE A 26 -24.15 1.04 -9.73
CA PHE A 26 -22.81 0.51 -9.49
C PHE A 26 -21.91 1.63 -9.00
N VAL A 27 -21.23 1.40 -7.89
CA VAL A 27 -20.28 2.36 -7.31
C VAL A 27 -18.87 1.81 -7.44
N PHE A 28 -18.00 2.54 -8.12
CA PHE A 28 -16.60 2.16 -8.36
C PHE A 28 -15.66 3.04 -7.54
N LEU A 29 -14.48 2.54 -7.25
CA LEU A 29 -13.46 3.29 -6.54
C LEU A 29 -12.53 4.08 -7.49
N THR A 30 -12.43 3.64 -8.74
CA THR A 30 -11.62 4.29 -9.78
C THR A 30 -12.39 4.44 -11.08
N GLU A 31 -12.06 5.47 -11.87
CA GLU A 31 -12.63 5.64 -13.21
C GLU A 31 -12.20 4.48 -14.13
N GLU A 32 -10.93 4.02 -14.01
CA GLU A 32 -10.41 2.89 -14.80
C GLU A 32 -11.24 1.61 -14.60
N ASP A 33 -11.58 1.29 -13.33
CA ASP A 33 -12.43 0.13 -13.03
C ASP A 33 -13.85 0.32 -13.57
N LYS A 34 -14.42 1.53 -13.45
CA LYS A 34 -15.74 1.87 -13.96
C LYS A 34 -15.81 1.68 -15.47
N GLU A 35 -14.90 2.29 -16.23
CA GLU A 35 -14.83 2.17 -17.69
C GLU A 35 -14.66 0.71 -18.10
N TRP A 36 -13.74 -0.02 -17.46
CA TRP A 36 -13.49 -1.41 -17.77
C TRP A 36 -14.72 -2.30 -17.55
N TYR A 37 -15.45 -2.11 -16.43
CA TYR A 37 -16.66 -2.88 -16.14
C TYR A 37 -17.81 -2.49 -17.10
N GLN A 38 -17.96 -1.21 -17.42
CA GLN A 38 -18.97 -0.75 -18.37
C GLN A 38 -18.74 -1.36 -19.75
N ASP A 39 -17.53 -1.35 -20.24
CA ASP A 39 -17.18 -1.92 -21.56
C ASP A 39 -17.34 -3.45 -21.58
N LYS A 40 -16.79 -4.11 -20.58
CA LYS A 40 -16.75 -5.57 -20.51
C LYS A 40 -18.14 -6.19 -20.36
N TYR A 41 -18.99 -5.60 -19.55
CA TYR A 41 -20.30 -6.17 -19.19
C TYR A 41 -21.47 -5.40 -19.80
N ASN A 42 -21.22 -4.39 -20.62
CA ASN A 42 -22.24 -3.54 -21.24
C ASN A 42 -23.27 -3.03 -20.20
N ILE A 43 -22.77 -2.54 -19.07
CA ILE A 43 -23.58 -2.06 -17.95
C ILE A 43 -24.33 -0.79 -18.38
N LYS A 44 -25.67 -0.85 -18.34
CA LYS A 44 -26.56 0.28 -18.68
C LYS A 44 -27.07 1.04 -17.45
N GLN A 45 -26.86 0.47 -16.27
CA GLN A 45 -27.25 1.07 -15.00
C GLN A 45 -26.37 2.29 -14.67
N LEU A 46 -26.84 3.08 -13.73
CA LEU A 46 -26.08 4.21 -13.21
C LEU A 46 -24.74 3.71 -12.67
N CYS A 47 -23.66 4.37 -13.07
CA CYS A 47 -22.31 4.09 -12.58
C CYS A 47 -21.73 5.36 -11.99
N SER A 48 -21.49 5.34 -10.70
CA SER A 48 -20.86 6.45 -9.97
C SER A 48 -19.48 6.08 -9.45
N LEU A 49 -18.72 7.10 -9.09
CA LEU A 49 -17.47 6.92 -8.35
C LEU A 49 -17.74 7.19 -6.87
N ALA A 50 -17.37 6.26 -6.02
CA ALA A 50 -17.17 6.61 -4.63
C ALA A 50 -16.05 7.65 -4.61
N SER A 51 -16.39 8.89 -4.33
CA SER A 51 -15.38 9.88 -4.00
C SER A 51 -14.46 9.23 -2.94
N ASN A 52 -13.13 9.36 -3.06
CA ASN A 52 -12.10 8.73 -2.22
C ASN A 52 -12.20 9.12 -0.72
N HIS A 53 -13.41 9.25 -0.20
CA HIS A 53 -13.72 9.56 1.18
C HIS A 53 -13.89 8.27 1.99
N LEU A 54 -12.79 7.50 2.08
CA LEU A 54 -12.61 6.78 3.33
C LEU A 54 -12.56 7.88 4.40
N TYR A 55 -13.54 7.91 5.27
CA TYR A 55 -13.49 8.80 6.43
C TYR A 55 -12.37 8.28 7.34
N VAL A 56 -11.20 8.87 7.20
CA VAL A 56 -10.05 8.57 8.05
C VAL A 56 -9.77 9.82 8.87
N GLU A 57 -9.88 9.70 10.16
CA GLU A 57 -9.53 10.77 11.08
C GLU A 57 -8.06 11.16 10.92
N LYS A 58 -7.79 12.45 10.72
CA LYS A 58 -6.42 12.97 10.73
C LYS A 58 -5.82 12.73 12.10
N ILE A 59 -4.58 12.27 12.12
CA ILE A 59 -3.85 12.08 13.37
C ILE A 59 -2.87 13.22 13.61
N GLU A 60 -2.70 13.60 14.87
CA GLU A 60 -1.62 14.48 15.26
C GLU A 60 -0.29 13.75 15.14
N ARG A 61 0.65 14.31 14.38
CA ARG A 61 1.96 13.73 14.15
C ARG A 61 2.88 14.03 15.36
N LYS A 62 3.38 12.96 15.98
CA LYS A 62 4.29 13.02 17.15
C LYS A 62 5.58 12.24 16.82
N ILE A 63 6.30 12.71 15.81
CA ILE A 63 7.48 12.02 15.28
C ILE A 63 8.55 11.89 16.36
N ASN A 64 9.05 10.66 16.55
CA ASN A 64 10.15 10.41 17.45
C ASN A 64 11.49 10.46 16.71
N TYR A 65 12.08 11.65 16.64
CA TYR A 65 13.38 11.86 15.98
C TYR A 65 14.58 11.24 16.70
N LYS A 66 14.44 10.83 17.98
CA LYS A 66 15.50 10.12 18.71
C LYS A 66 15.63 8.66 18.26
N THR A 67 14.52 8.05 17.88
CA THR A 67 14.46 6.68 17.39
C THR A 67 13.59 6.63 16.13
N PRO A 68 14.03 7.27 15.03
CA PRO A 68 13.23 7.40 13.83
C PRO A 68 13.00 6.05 13.16
N PHE A 69 11.82 5.87 12.60
CA PHE A 69 11.47 4.63 11.88
C PHE A 69 10.52 4.88 10.71
N LEU A 70 10.55 3.96 9.75
CA LEU A 70 9.62 3.87 8.65
C LEU A 70 8.59 2.76 8.92
N LEU A 71 7.37 2.93 8.44
CA LEU A 71 6.28 1.99 8.62
C LEU A 71 5.92 1.31 7.31
N ILE A 72 5.82 -0.03 7.30
CA ILE A 72 5.27 -0.81 6.18
C ILE A 72 3.99 -1.50 6.65
N PRO A 73 2.81 -0.92 6.39
CA PRO A 73 1.55 -1.50 6.86
C PRO A 73 1.02 -2.60 5.93
N GLY A 74 0.45 -3.63 6.54
CA GLY A 74 -0.34 -4.66 5.88
C GLY A 74 0.19 -6.07 6.03
N SER A 75 -0.74 -7.01 6.15
CA SER A 75 -0.44 -8.43 6.31
C SER A 75 0.38 -8.98 5.15
N ILE A 76 1.50 -9.65 5.47
CA ILE A 76 2.32 -10.37 4.48
C ILE A 76 1.73 -11.73 4.09
N GLU A 77 0.58 -12.10 4.65
CA GLU A 77 -0.16 -13.27 4.18
C GLU A 77 -0.74 -13.03 2.78
N PHE A 78 -1.01 -11.79 2.42
CA PHE A 78 -1.39 -11.42 1.05
C PHE A 78 -0.17 -11.38 0.13
N ALA A 79 -0.27 -12.05 -1.01
CA ALA A 79 0.83 -12.22 -1.97
C ALA A 79 1.46 -10.88 -2.39
N GLN A 80 0.64 -9.89 -2.73
CA GLN A 80 1.12 -8.57 -3.15
C GLN A 80 1.99 -7.86 -2.08
N ASN A 81 1.61 -7.97 -0.80
CA ASN A 81 2.38 -7.38 0.30
C ASN A 81 3.68 -8.15 0.52
N TYR A 82 3.62 -9.49 0.47
CA TYR A 82 4.80 -10.33 0.60
C TYR A 82 5.82 -10.07 -0.52
N HIS A 83 5.35 -10.04 -1.77
CA HIS A 83 6.23 -9.78 -2.93
C HIS A 83 6.89 -8.40 -2.83
N GLY A 84 6.11 -7.37 -2.51
CA GLY A 84 6.63 -6.02 -2.31
C GLY A 84 7.63 -5.92 -1.16
N LEU A 85 7.34 -6.53 -0.01
CA LEU A 85 8.26 -6.56 1.11
C LEU A 85 9.54 -7.36 0.80
N ASN A 86 9.43 -8.49 0.10
CA ASN A 86 10.58 -9.29 -0.32
C ASN A 86 11.50 -8.51 -1.26
N TRP A 87 10.92 -7.78 -2.22
CA TRP A 87 11.67 -6.87 -3.07
C TRP A 87 12.36 -5.78 -2.25
N PHE A 88 11.64 -5.13 -1.34
CA PHE A 88 12.18 -4.08 -0.48
C PHE A 88 13.35 -4.61 0.37
N VAL A 89 13.20 -5.75 1.03
CA VAL A 89 14.21 -6.35 1.90
C VAL A 89 15.47 -6.75 1.14
N LYS A 90 15.33 -7.27 -0.08
CA LYS A 90 16.45 -7.79 -0.87
C LYS A 90 17.18 -6.72 -1.65
N ASN A 91 16.45 -5.81 -2.26
CA ASN A 91 16.99 -4.91 -3.27
C ASN A 91 17.07 -3.46 -2.81
N ILE A 92 16.16 -3.01 -1.96
CA ILE A 92 16.04 -1.60 -1.59
C ILE A 92 16.75 -1.33 -0.26
N TYR A 93 16.31 -1.97 0.81
CA TYR A 93 16.80 -1.69 2.16
C TYR A 93 18.34 -1.78 2.33
N PRO A 94 19.04 -2.80 1.77
CA PRO A 94 20.49 -2.90 1.87
C PRO A 94 21.26 -1.74 1.21
N ASN A 95 20.64 -1.08 0.26
CA ASN A 95 21.22 -0.02 -0.56
C ASN A 95 20.78 1.41 -0.15
N LEU A 96 20.10 1.56 0.99
CA LEU A 96 19.79 2.88 1.54
C LEU A 96 21.05 3.52 2.14
N ASN A 97 21.21 4.84 1.92
CA ASN A 97 22.34 5.62 2.43
C ASN A 97 22.38 5.66 3.97
N LYS A 98 21.20 5.71 4.59
CA LYS A 98 21.06 5.69 6.04
C LYS A 98 20.35 4.42 6.47
N LYS A 99 20.91 3.72 7.45
CA LYS A 99 20.22 2.61 8.09
C LYS A 99 19.14 3.18 8.99
N ILE A 100 17.92 2.80 8.71
CA ILE A 100 16.72 3.27 9.39
C ILE A 100 15.93 2.05 9.88
N LYS A 101 15.37 2.15 11.08
CA LYS A 101 14.47 1.13 11.61
C LYS A 101 13.21 1.07 10.75
N VAL A 102 12.76 -0.15 10.44
CA VAL A 102 11.52 -0.39 9.70
C VAL A 102 10.61 -1.27 10.55
N ILE A 103 9.36 -0.86 10.71
CA ILE A 103 8.34 -1.65 11.41
C ILE A 103 7.33 -2.12 10.36
N VAL A 104 7.19 -3.44 10.24
CA VAL A 104 6.19 -4.09 9.38
C VAL A 104 5.02 -4.49 10.26
N THR A 105 3.80 -4.01 9.95
CA THR A 105 2.60 -4.33 10.73
C THR A 105 1.66 -5.27 9.96
N GLY A 106 0.78 -5.93 10.70
CA GLY A 106 -0.19 -6.89 10.18
C GLY A 106 0.27 -8.33 10.32
N LYS A 107 -0.61 -9.25 9.98
CA LYS A 107 -0.35 -10.68 10.15
C LYS A 107 0.87 -11.12 9.37
N ALA A 108 1.76 -11.84 10.06
CA ALA A 108 3.01 -12.35 9.52
C ALA A 108 3.33 -13.71 10.14
N SER A 109 3.21 -14.77 9.36
CA SER A 109 3.58 -16.12 9.80
C SER A 109 5.10 -16.24 9.93
N GLN A 110 5.56 -17.02 10.91
CA GLN A 110 6.97 -17.27 11.13
C GLN A 110 7.68 -17.88 9.91
N GLU A 111 6.94 -18.69 9.15
CA GLU A 111 7.42 -19.27 7.91
C GLU A 111 7.77 -18.19 6.88
N LYS A 112 6.84 -17.26 6.61
CA LYS A 112 7.06 -16.16 5.66
C LYS A 112 8.17 -15.22 6.11
N ILE A 113 8.25 -14.91 7.42
CA ILE A 113 9.35 -14.10 7.97
C ILE A 113 10.71 -14.78 7.72
N LYS A 114 10.82 -16.08 7.96
CA LYS A 114 12.06 -16.85 7.68
C LYS A 114 12.41 -16.83 6.19
N MET A 115 11.43 -16.96 5.31
CA MET A 115 11.64 -16.93 3.85
C MET A 115 12.15 -15.58 3.34
N LEU A 116 11.80 -14.48 3.99
CA LEU A 116 12.28 -13.14 3.64
C LEU A 116 13.77 -12.95 3.88
N LYS A 117 14.39 -13.76 4.76
CA LYS A 117 15.83 -13.68 5.13
C LYS A 117 16.23 -12.24 5.49
N VAL A 118 15.40 -11.61 6.33
CA VAL A 118 15.57 -10.22 6.75
C VAL A 118 16.96 -9.99 7.36
N ARG A 119 17.59 -8.89 6.98
CA ARG A 119 18.84 -8.39 7.55
C ARG A 119 18.66 -6.92 7.95
N GLY A 120 19.32 -6.52 9.04
CA GLY A 120 19.25 -5.15 9.53
C GLY A 120 18.07 -4.92 10.48
N GLU A 121 17.64 -3.67 10.60
CA GLU A 121 16.66 -3.24 11.60
C GLU A 121 15.23 -3.26 11.06
N ILE A 122 14.76 -4.44 10.65
CA ILE A 122 13.38 -4.66 10.19
C ILE A 122 12.66 -5.55 11.20
N TYR A 123 11.59 -5.02 11.79
CA TYR A 123 10.83 -5.63 12.88
C TYR A 123 9.40 -5.90 12.45
N PHE A 124 8.83 -7.00 12.90
CA PHE A 124 7.45 -7.39 12.65
C PHE A 124 6.65 -7.24 13.96
N SER A 125 5.67 -6.34 13.95
CA SER A 125 4.82 -6.13 15.13
C SER A 125 3.69 -7.15 15.26
N GLY A 126 3.39 -7.88 14.20
CA GLY A 126 2.15 -8.65 14.11
C GLY A 126 0.91 -7.78 13.91
N GLU A 127 -0.25 -8.33 14.18
CA GLU A 127 -1.52 -7.60 14.17
C GLU A 127 -1.60 -6.68 15.39
N LEU A 128 -2.04 -5.46 15.14
CA LEU A 128 -2.22 -4.42 16.15
C LEU A 128 -3.68 -4.00 16.21
N ASP A 129 -4.15 -3.64 17.38
CA ASP A 129 -5.39 -2.88 17.52
C ASP A 129 -5.26 -1.48 16.92
N VAL A 130 -6.40 -0.82 16.70
CA VAL A 130 -6.47 0.50 16.05
C VAL A 130 -5.69 1.56 16.84
N ILE A 131 -5.69 1.50 18.17
CA ILE A 131 -5.02 2.47 19.03
C ILE A 131 -3.50 2.39 18.82
N LYS A 132 -2.92 1.19 19.00
CA LYS A 132 -1.49 0.94 18.81
C LYS A 132 -1.03 1.23 17.39
N PHE A 133 -1.87 0.89 16.40
CA PHE A 133 -1.56 1.21 15.00
C PHE A 133 -1.50 2.72 14.78
N ASN A 134 -2.47 3.49 15.32
CA ASN A 134 -2.47 4.94 15.21
C ASN A 134 -1.30 5.58 15.97
N GLU A 135 -0.86 5.02 17.09
CA GLU A 135 0.36 5.46 17.80
C GLU A 135 1.59 5.31 16.92
N LEU A 136 1.77 4.15 16.25
CA LEU A 136 2.87 3.96 15.29
C LEU A 136 2.75 4.91 14.10
N CYS A 137 1.58 5.10 13.56
CA CYS A 137 1.31 6.06 12.49
C CYS A 137 1.67 7.49 12.91
N SER A 138 1.36 7.89 14.14
CA SER A 138 1.69 9.20 14.67
C SER A 138 3.20 9.41 14.80
N ALA A 139 3.94 8.39 15.22
CA ALA A 139 5.35 8.46 15.57
C ALA A 139 6.33 8.16 14.41
N CYS A 140 5.89 7.51 13.33
CA CYS A 140 6.78 7.16 12.21
C CYS A 140 7.21 8.39 11.41
N LEU A 141 8.34 8.33 10.71
CA LEU A 141 8.73 9.34 9.72
C LEU A 141 7.76 9.35 8.55
N GLY A 142 7.44 8.19 8.02
CA GLY A 142 6.56 7.99 6.89
C GLY A 142 6.26 6.51 6.65
N VAL A 143 5.36 6.27 5.70
CA VAL A 143 4.97 4.94 5.23
C VAL A 143 5.75 4.57 3.97
N ILE A 144 6.23 3.35 3.90
CA ILE A 144 6.76 2.74 2.68
C ILE A 144 5.73 1.73 2.16
N ALA A 145 5.32 1.90 0.92
CA ALA A 145 4.41 0.97 0.25
C ALA A 145 5.04 0.40 -1.03
N PRO A 146 5.91 -0.61 -0.91
CA PRO A 146 6.69 -1.16 -2.02
C PRO A 146 5.87 -2.17 -2.83
N ILE A 147 4.73 -1.75 -3.37
CA ILE A 147 3.78 -2.61 -4.07
C ILE A 147 3.99 -2.48 -5.57
N THR A 148 4.25 -3.60 -6.24
CA THR A 148 4.52 -3.67 -7.68
C THR A 148 3.48 -4.49 -8.45
N THR A 149 2.53 -5.12 -7.74
CA THR A 149 1.52 -6.01 -8.34
C THR A 149 0.16 -5.85 -7.65
N GLY A 150 -0.88 -6.38 -8.29
CA GLY A 150 -2.27 -6.34 -7.80
C GLY A 150 -3.11 -5.31 -8.53
N THR A 151 -4.42 -5.32 -8.32
CA THR A 151 -5.41 -4.42 -8.95
C THR A 151 -6.02 -3.47 -7.95
N GLY A 152 -6.73 -2.46 -8.43
CA GLY A 152 -7.50 -1.51 -7.64
C GLY A 152 -6.67 -0.54 -6.80
N ILE A 153 -7.35 0.39 -6.16
CA ILE A 153 -6.74 1.40 -5.29
C ILE A 153 -6.09 0.78 -4.05
N LYS A 154 -4.94 1.29 -3.67
CA LYS A 154 -4.20 0.78 -2.50
C LYS A 154 -4.64 1.53 -1.25
N ILE A 155 -5.69 1.01 -0.59
CA ILE A 155 -6.33 1.63 0.60
C ILE A 155 -5.29 2.07 1.64
N LYS A 156 -4.24 1.28 1.90
CA LYS A 156 -3.20 1.64 2.87
C LYS A 156 -2.43 2.93 2.54
N ILE A 157 -2.28 3.26 1.25
CA ILE A 157 -1.66 4.51 0.80
C ILE A 157 -2.64 5.65 1.01
N LEU A 158 -3.89 5.46 0.59
CA LEU A 158 -4.95 6.45 0.76
C LEU A 158 -5.15 6.79 2.25
N GLU A 159 -5.25 5.78 3.12
CA GLU A 159 -5.35 5.98 4.57
C GLU A 159 -4.16 6.75 5.15
N ALA A 160 -2.94 6.41 4.76
CA ALA A 160 -1.75 7.11 5.23
C ALA A 160 -1.77 8.58 4.83
N VAL A 161 -2.10 8.86 3.56
CA VAL A 161 -2.22 10.23 3.04
C VAL A 161 -3.32 11.02 3.77
N GLN A 162 -4.49 10.43 3.98
CA GLN A 162 -5.59 11.06 4.69
C GLN A 162 -5.26 11.35 6.16
N LYS A 163 -4.45 10.49 6.79
CA LYS A 163 -3.89 10.70 8.13
C LYS A 163 -2.80 11.80 8.17
N GLY A 164 -2.41 12.34 7.02
CA GLY A 164 -1.32 13.32 6.93
C GLY A 164 0.08 12.70 7.03
N ILE A 165 0.22 11.42 6.71
CA ILE A 165 1.50 10.71 6.76
C ILE A 165 2.12 10.69 5.36
N PRO A 166 3.37 11.14 5.20
CA PRO A 166 4.09 10.99 3.94
C PRO A 166 4.27 9.53 3.55
N VAL A 167 4.14 9.25 2.24
CA VAL A 167 4.23 7.89 1.70
C VAL A 167 5.28 7.83 0.60
N VAL A 168 6.23 6.92 0.70
CA VAL A 168 7.09 6.55 -0.44
C VAL A 168 6.55 5.26 -1.05
N THR A 169 6.19 5.31 -2.32
CA THR A 169 5.52 4.21 -2.99
C THR A 169 5.97 4.08 -4.45
N THR A 170 5.46 3.09 -5.16
CA THR A 170 5.66 2.93 -6.61
C THR A 170 4.60 3.71 -7.39
N LYS A 171 4.90 4.09 -8.62
CA LYS A 171 3.90 4.69 -9.52
C LYS A 171 2.70 3.77 -9.73
N PHE A 172 2.97 2.47 -9.81
CA PHE A 172 1.93 1.46 -9.91
C PHE A 172 0.96 1.51 -8.73
N ALA A 173 1.49 1.57 -7.51
CA ALA A 173 0.67 1.51 -6.30
C ALA A 173 -0.07 2.82 -5.99
N SER A 174 0.39 3.96 -6.53
CA SER A 174 -0.25 5.27 -6.35
C SER A 174 -1.37 5.58 -7.34
N LYS A 175 -1.65 4.70 -8.30
CA LYS A 175 -2.74 4.90 -9.26
C LYS A 175 -4.06 5.24 -8.54
N GLY A 176 -4.71 6.31 -8.99
CA GLY A 176 -5.95 6.81 -8.39
C GLY A 176 -5.78 7.58 -7.07
N ILE A 177 -4.52 7.83 -6.66
CA ILE A 177 -4.21 8.63 -5.46
C ILE A 177 -3.33 9.79 -5.89
N ASP A 178 -3.90 11.00 -5.90
CA ASP A 178 -3.18 12.24 -6.16
C ASP A 178 -2.95 12.98 -4.84
N SER A 179 -1.70 13.11 -4.43
CA SER A 179 -1.35 13.79 -3.19
C SER A 179 0.10 14.26 -3.18
N LEU A 180 0.31 15.48 -2.67
CA LEU A 180 1.64 16.04 -2.40
C LEU A 180 2.44 15.27 -1.34
N LEU A 181 1.78 14.41 -0.55
CA LEU A 181 2.42 13.54 0.44
C LEU A 181 2.96 12.24 -0.16
N CYS A 182 2.74 11.97 -1.44
CA CYS A 182 3.24 10.79 -2.12
C CYS A 182 4.54 11.08 -2.87
N PHE A 183 5.55 10.24 -2.63
CA PHE A 183 6.84 10.25 -3.33
C PHE A 183 6.95 8.96 -4.15
N TYR A 184 7.24 9.07 -5.44
CA TYR A 184 7.12 7.96 -6.37
C TYR A 184 8.46 7.45 -6.86
N GLY A 185 8.76 6.18 -6.58
CA GLY A 185 9.78 5.44 -7.32
C GLY A 185 9.20 4.82 -8.60
N ASP A 186 10.03 4.65 -9.61
CA ASP A 186 9.66 3.94 -10.84
C ASP A 186 9.52 2.43 -10.55
N ASP A 187 8.46 1.80 -11.04
CA ASP A 187 8.05 0.44 -10.69
C ASP A 187 9.07 -0.64 -11.09
N ASN A 188 9.98 -0.31 -12.01
CA ASN A 188 10.92 -1.25 -12.61
C ASN A 188 12.39 -0.93 -12.33
N LYS A 189 12.67 0.06 -11.47
CA LYS A 189 14.04 0.49 -11.18
C LYS A 189 14.29 0.65 -9.69
N ASP A 190 15.01 -0.31 -9.12
CA ASP A 190 15.44 -0.26 -7.72
C ASP A 190 16.09 1.09 -7.37
N SER A 191 16.94 1.62 -8.27
CA SER A 191 17.66 2.88 -8.07
C SER A 191 16.76 4.09 -7.88
N THR A 192 15.63 4.16 -8.57
CA THR A 192 14.70 5.29 -8.41
C THR A 192 13.96 5.22 -7.09
N PHE A 193 13.55 4.03 -6.66
CA PHE A 193 12.88 3.85 -5.37
C PHE A 193 13.84 4.10 -4.19
N ILE A 194 15.10 3.63 -4.30
CA ILE A 194 16.17 3.93 -3.34
C ILE A 194 16.39 5.44 -3.25
N ARG A 195 16.50 6.13 -4.39
CA ARG A 195 16.69 7.58 -4.43
C ARG A 195 15.56 8.33 -3.74
N GLU A 196 14.30 7.94 -3.99
CA GLU A 196 13.16 8.62 -3.38
C GLU A 196 13.12 8.41 -1.85
N ILE A 197 13.46 7.22 -1.36
CA ILE A 197 13.57 6.99 0.09
C ILE A 197 14.71 7.82 0.68
N ASN A 198 15.88 7.85 0.05
CA ASN A 198 17.01 8.63 0.54
C ASN A 198 16.68 10.12 0.58
N ASN A 199 16.09 10.68 -0.49
CA ASN A 199 15.64 12.08 -0.54
C ASN A 199 14.61 12.38 0.56
N PHE A 200 13.65 11.48 0.76
CA PHE A 200 12.66 11.60 1.82
C PHE A 200 13.32 11.63 3.21
N LEU A 201 14.24 10.71 3.48
CA LEU A 201 14.96 10.64 4.76
C LEU A 201 15.84 11.88 4.99
N GLU A 202 16.54 12.35 3.96
CA GLU A 202 17.37 13.56 4.05
C GLU A 202 16.54 14.79 4.40
N ARG A 203 15.43 15.03 3.70
CA ARG A 203 14.52 16.15 4.00
C ARG A 203 13.94 16.05 5.41
N THR A 204 13.36 14.91 5.75
CA THR A 204 12.65 14.75 7.03
C THR A 204 13.56 14.79 8.24
N LEU A 205 14.80 14.31 8.11
CA LEU A 205 15.77 14.32 9.21
C LEU A 205 16.57 15.63 9.30
N SER A 206 16.68 16.41 8.24
CA SER A 206 17.31 17.74 8.25
C SER A 206 16.44 18.78 8.95
N ASP A 207 15.11 18.67 8.83
CA ASP A 207 14.16 19.57 9.48
C ASP A 207 14.05 19.35 11.01
N SER A 208 14.79 18.37 11.55
CA SER A 208 14.77 17.99 12.96
C SER A 208 15.95 18.57 13.79
N VAL A 209 16.82 19.37 13.16
CA VAL A 209 17.94 20.10 13.77
C VAL A 209 17.59 21.58 13.78
#